data_164146555b4cf767adca4a5f5db54726
#
_entry.id   164146555b4cf767adca4a5f5db54726
#
_cell.length_a   1.000
_cell.length_b   1.000
_cell.length_c   1.000
_cell.angle_alpha   90.00
_cell.angle_beta   90.00
_cell.angle_gamma   90.00
#
_symmetry.space_group_name_H-M   'P 1'
#
loop_
_entity.id
_entity.type
_entity.pdbx_description
1 polymer ?
#
loop_
_entity_poly.entity_id
_entity_poly.type
_entity_poly.pdbx_seq_one_letter_code
_entity_poly.pdbx_strand_id
1 'polypeptide(L)'
;KRFSKRSRSPFIQRAIAIIIEAQQSGGALIETLDAVAKDARMLKDAEAERKSKLKQQAYIIYGIFILFMIIVVMLQKLMMPLIYSKGFALATEDPIEIISYYRNLFFSMILIQGLFNGMIAGQISEGSTVMGLKHSAIFVIVGVMVSWLFIF
;
A
#
# COMPACT_ATOMS: atom_id res chain seq x y z
N LYS A 1 0.26 -36.65 -22.47
CA LYS A 1 1.62 -36.02 -22.49
C LYS A 1 1.74 -34.72 -23.33
N ARG A 2 0.96 -34.51 -24.39
CA ARG A 2 1.04 -33.28 -25.22
C ARG A 2 0.34 -32.05 -24.57
N PHE A 3 -0.67 -32.26 -23.74
CA PHE A 3 -1.42 -31.18 -23.05
C PHE A 3 -0.63 -30.55 -21.89
N SER A 4 0.18 -31.35 -21.17
CA SER A 4 0.95 -30.86 -20.02
C SER A 4 2.04 -29.84 -20.40
N LYS A 5 2.66 -30.00 -21.58
CA LYS A 5 3.67 -29.07 -22.09
C LYS A 5 3.14 -27.73 -22.58
N ARG A 6 1.83 -27.64 -22.86
CA ARG A 6 1.19 -26.42 -23.40
C ARG A 6 0.62 -25.48 -22.34
N SER A 7 0.44 -25.98 -21.11
CA SER A 7 -0.03 -25.18 -19.99
C SER A 7 1.14 -24.56 -19.24
N ARG A 8 1.15 -23.22 -19.16
CA ARG A 8 2.15 -22.44 -18.39
C ARG A 8 1.96 -22.53 -16.88
N SER A 9 0.89 -23.16 -16.39
CA SER A 9 0.59 -23.28 -14.96
C SER A 9 1.30 -24.53 -14.38
N PRO A 10 2.21 -24.36 -13.41
CA PRO A 10 2.88 -25.49 -12.75
C PRO A 10 1.89 -26.41 -12.00
N PHE A 11 0.73 -25.86 -11.58
CA PHE A 11 -0.32 -26.62 -10.96
C PHE A 11 -0.97 -27.63 -11.95
N ILE A 12 -1.30 -27.20 -13.17
CA ILE A 12 -1.88 -28.07 -14.19
C ILE A 12 -0.90 -29.18 -14.59
N GLN A 13 0.39 -28.89 -14.66
CA GLN A 13 1.40 -29.88 -14.96
C GLN A 13 1.49 -30.98 -13.88
N ARG A 14 1.45 -30.58 -12.59
CA ARG A 14 1.42 -31.52 -11.45
C ARG A 14 0.14 -32.34 -11.43
N ALA A 15 -1.04 -31.71 -11.61
CA ALA A 15 -2.31 -32.40 -11.65
C ALA A 15 -2.35 -33.47 -12.75
N ILE A 16 -1.87 -33.16 -13.96
CA ILE A 16 -1.82 -34.12 -15.07
C ILE A 16 -0.84 -35.26 -14.77
N ALA A 17 0.31 -35.00 -14.16
CA ALA A 17 1.26 -36.02 -13.77
C ALA A 17 0.64 -37.02 -12.78
N ILE A 18 -0.03 -36.52 -11.74
CA ILE A 18 -0.72 -37.33 -10.71
C ILE A 18 -1.83 -38.18 -11.34
N ILE A 19 -2.63 -37.62 -12.28
CA ILE A 19 -3.69 -38.36 -12.97
C ILE A 19 -3.11 -39.51 -13.83
N ILE A 20 -1.99 -39.28 -14.52
CA ILE A 20 -1.34 -40.31 -15.34
C ILE A 20 -0.79 -41.40 -14.44
N GLU A 21 -0.20 -41.08 -13.31
CA GLU A 21 0.34 -42.03 -12.33
C GLU A 21 -0.78 -42.86 -11.67
N ALA A 22 -1.90 -42.22 -11.32
CA ALA A 22 -3.08 -42.90 -10.78
C ALA A 22 -3.72 -43.86 -11.78
N GLN A 23 -3.75 -43.52 -13.08
CA GLN A 23 -4.24 -44.42 -14.15
C GLN A 23 -3.35 -45.68 -14.31
N GLN A 24 -2.05 -45.54 -14.11
CA GLN A 24 -1.12 -46.66 -14.22
C GLN A 24 -1.15 -47.61 -13.00
N SER A 25 -1.54 -47.07 -11.83
CA SER A 25 -1.59 -47.84 -10.58
C SER A 25 -2.89 -48.59 -10.33
N GLY A 26 -3.91 -48.51 -11.24
CA GLY A 26 -5.12 -49.35 -11.23
C GLY A 26 -6.07 -49.18 -10.05
N GLY A 27 -5.84 -48.25 -9.16
CA GLY A 27 -6.65 -48.03 -7.96
C GLY A 27 -6.80 -46.53 -7.64
N ALA A 28 -7.96 -46.10 -7.18
CA ALA A 28 -8.23 -44.80 -6.57
C ALA A 28 -8.09 -43.54 -7.47
N LEU A 29 -8.38 -43.63 -8.78
CA LEU A 29 -8.43 -42.47 -9.66
C LEU A 29 -9.38 -41.36 -9.10
N ILE A 30 -10.53 -41.81 -8.53
CA ILE A 30 -11.50 -40.90 -7.93
C ILE A 30 -10.94 -40.20 -6.69
N GLU A 31 -10.27 -40.95 -5.84
CA GLU A 31 -9.64 -40.40 -4.62
C GLU A 31 -8.52 -39.41 -4.92
N THR A 32 -7.70 -39.72 -5.92
CA THR A 32 -6.63 -38.85 -6.42
C THR A 32 -7.18 -37.57 -7.04
N LEU A 33 -8.27 -37.66 -7.81
CA LEU A 33 -8.94 -36.50 -8.40
C LEU A 33 -9.57 -35.60 -7.32
N ASP A 34 -10.16 -36.20 -6.29
CA ASP A 34 -10.74 -35.45 -5.18
C ASP A 34 -9.65 -34.73 -4.37
N ALA A 35 -8.51 -35.40 -4.10
CA ALA A 35 -7.35 -34.79 -3.46
C ALA A 35 -6.82 -33.58 -4.26
N VAL A 36 -6.65 -33.74 -5.59
CA VAL A 36 -6.21 -32.64 -6.47
C VAL A 36 -7.23 -31.49 -6.48
N ALA A 37 -8.53 -31.80 -6.50
CA ALA A 37 -9.58 -30.79 -6.45
C ALA A 37 -9.59 -30.03 -5.12
N LYS A 38 -9.34 -30.74 -4.01
CA LYS A 38 -9.23 -30.14 -2.67
C LYS A 38 -8.00 -29.24 -2.56
N ASP A 39 -6.85 -29.68 -3.08
CA ASP A 39 -5.64 -28.84 -3.11
C ASP A 39 -5.84 -27.59 -3.96
N ALA A 40 -6.52 -27.72 -5.10
CA ALA A 40 -6.83 -26.56 -5.94
C ALA A 40 -7.73 -25.54 -5.24
N ARG A 41 -8.71 -26.00 -4.47
CA ARG A 41 -9.58 -25.13 -3.65
C ARG A 41 -8.77 -24.45 -2.55
N MET A 42 -7.96 -25.20 -1.81
CA MET A 42 -7.12 -24.64 -0.75
C MET A 42 -6.14 -23.57 -1.26
N LEU A 43 -5.52 -23.78 -2.43
CA LEU A 43 -4.67 -22.77 -3.06
C LEU A 43 -5.46 -21.51 -3.44
N LYS A 44 -6.65 -21.67 -4.00
CA LYS A 44 -7.52 -20.54 -4.37
C LYS A 44 -7.97 -19.76 -3.14
N ASP A 45 -8.32 -20.44 -2.07
CA ASP A 45 -8.74 -19.83 -0.81
C ASP A 45 -7.56 -19.07 -0.15
N ALA A 46 -6.35 -19.66 -0.15
CA ALA A 46 -5.15 -19.02 0.33
C ALA A 46 -4.78 -17.77 -0.48
N GLU A 47 -4.94 -17.80 -1.80
CA GLU A 47 -4.74 -16.62 -2.66
C GLU A 47 -5.78 -15.52 -2.36
N ALA A 48 -7.05 -15.88 -2.16
CA ALA A 48 -8.10 -14.94 -1.81
C ALA A 48 -7.87 -14.31 -0.43
N GLU A 49 -7.47 -15.11 0.56
CA GLU A 49 -7.11 -14.62 1.90
C GLU A 49 -5.91 -13.68 1.85
N ARG A 50 -4.85 -14.04 1.14
CA ARG A 50 -3.69 -13.19 0.92
C ARG A 50 -4.09 -11.84 0.32
N LYS A 51 -4.92 -11.86 -0.73
CA LYS A 51 -5.39 -10.65 -1.39
C LYS A 51 -6.23 -9.78 -0.46
N SER A 52 -7.05 -10.39 0.40
CA SER A 52 -7.83 -9.68 1.42
C SER A 52 -6.94 -9.01 2.45
N LYS A 53 -5.94 -9.73 2.98
CA LYS A 53 -4.96 -9.19 3.94
C LYS A 53 -4.16 -8.02 3.36
N LEU A 54 -3.74 -8.13 2.10
CA LEU A 54 -3.02 -7.04 1.43
C LEU A 54 -3.88 -5.78 1.27
N LYS A 55 -5.17 -5.94 0.94
CA LYS A 55 -6.10 -4.81 0.89
C LYS A 55 -6.28 -4.16 2.28
N GLN A 56 -6.38 -4.96 3.33
CA GLN A 56 -6.46 -4.46 4.68
C GLN A 56 -5.23 -3.61 5.07
N GLN A 57 -4.03 -4.05 4.69
CA GLN A 57 -2.81 -3.28 4.91
C GLN A 57 -2.82 -1.94 4.16
N ALA A 58 -3.36 -1.89 2.95
CA ALA A 58 -3.52 -0.63 2.23
C ALA A 58 -4.41 0.36 3.00
N TYR A 59 -5.52 -0.07 3.58
CA TYR A 59 -6.36 0.80 4.42
C TYR A 59 -5.62 1.35 5.65
N ILE A 60 -4.74 0.57 6.25
CA ILE A 60 -3.89 1.02 7.36
C ILE A 60 -2.97 2.16 6.90
N ILE A 61 -2.38 2.06 5.70
CA ILE A 61 -1.53 3.12 5.14
C ILE A 61 -2.32 4.42 4.93
N TYR A 62 -3.57 4.33 4.46
CA TYR A 62 -4.46 5.50 4.37
C TYR A 62 -4.71 6.12 5.75
N GLY A 63 -4.97 5.31 6.76
CA GLY A 63 -5.15 5.77 8.14
C GLY A 63 -3.90 6.48 8.70
N ILE A 64 -2.72 5.92 8.46
CA ILE A 64 -1.44 6.52 8.87
C ILE A 64 -1.23 7.86 8.17
N PHE A 65 -1.54 7.98 6.89
CA PHE A 65 -1.42 9.24 6.16
C PHE A 65 -2.34 10.33 6.75
N ILE A 66 -3.59 9.99 7.04
CA ILE A 66 -4.55 10.93 7.66
C ILE A 66 -4.06 11.36 9.04
N LEU A 67 -3.61 10.40 9.87
CA LEU A 67 -3.05 10.69 11.19
C LEU A 67 -1.84 11.63 11.11
N PHE A 68 -0.93 11.39 10.18
CA PHE A 68 0.22 12.24 9.93
C PHE A 68 -0.22 13.67 9.55
N MET A 69 -1.23 13.81 8.67
CA MET A 69 -1.78 15.10 8.28
C MET A 69 -2.32 15.89 9.48
N ILE A 70 -3.07 15.21 10.36
CA ILE A 70 -3.59 15.83 11.60
C ILE A 70 -2.44 16.33 12.47
N ILE A 71 -1.41 15.51 12.65
CA ILE A 71 -0.23 15.87 13.46
C ILE A 71 0.48 17.10 12.88
N VAL A 72 0.72 17.14 11.57
CA VAL A 72 1.37 18.26 10.90
C VAL A 72 0.57 19.55 11.06
N VAL A 73 -0.75 19.50 10.85
CA VAL A 73 -1.63 20.66 11.04
C VAL A 73 -1.63 21.13 12.50
N MET A 74 -1.68 20.20 13.46
CA MET A 74 -1.61 20.55 14.88
C MET A 74 -0.27 21.17 15.26
N LEU A 75 0.85 20.58 14.79
CA LEU A 75 2.18 21.13 15.04
C LEU A 75 2.30 22.57 14.50
N GLN A 76 1.79 22.81 13.31
CA GLN A 76 1.84 24.12 12.72
C GLN A 76 1.02 25.14 13.51
N LYS A 77 -0.21 24.80 13.90
CA LYS A 77 -1.03 25.67 14.75
C LYS A 77 -0.44 25.94 16.11
N LEU A 78 0.34 25.00 16.66
CA LEU A 78 1.02 25.18 17.94
C LEU A 78 2.30 26.00 17.80
N MET A 79 3.07 25.80 16.72
CA MET A 79 4.35 26.48 16.50
C MET A 79 4.16 27.96 16.13
N MET A 80 3.13 28.29 15.36
CA MET A 80 2.87 29.68 14.93
C MET A 80 2.79 30.67 16.10
N PRO A 81 1.92 30.46 17.12
CA PRO A 81 1.86 31.41 18.26
C PRO A 81 3.14 31.45 19.09
N LEU A 82 3.91 30.34 19.16
CA LEU A 82 5.19 30.31 19.86
C LEU A 82 6.24 31.19 19.17
N ILE A 83 6.28 31.18 17.86
CA ILE A 83 7.18 32.03 17.07
C ILE A 83 6.81 33.51 17.26
N TYR A 84 5.50 33.84 17.22
CA TYR A 84 5.04 35.22 17.45
C TYR A 84 5.27 35.74 18.86
N SER A 85 5.27 34.88 19.88
CA SER A 85 5.41 35.28 21.28
C SER A 85 6.83 35.69 21.69
N LYS A 86 7.76 35.87 20.74
CA LYS A 86 9.19 36.26 20.97
C LYS A 86 9.99 35.31 21.86
N GLY A 87 9.39 34.25 22.39
CA GLY A 87 10.05 33.30 23.27
C GLY A 87 10.96 32.30 22.54
N PHE A 88 10.75 32.11 21.23
CA PHE A 88 11.54 31.22 20.40
C PHE A 88 12.52 31.96 19.47
N ALA A 89 12.52 33.26 19.51
CA ALA A 89 13.49 34.07 18.78
C ALA A 89 14.88 33.92 19.43
N LEU A 90 15.58 32.83 19.13
CA LEU A 90 17.03 32.79 19.16
C LEU A 90 17.53 33.80 18.11
N ALA A 91 17.42 35.09 18.50
CA ALA A 91 18.13 36.23 17.96
C ALA A 91 18.30 36.31 16.44
N THR A 92 17.95 37.32 15.78
CA THR A 92 18.50 37.91 14.54
C THR A 92 17.71 37.71 13.23
N GLU A 93 16.75 36.80 13.13
CA GLU A 93 15.98 36.65 11.88
C GLU A 93 14.56 37.19 12.04
N ASP A 94 14.02 37.79 10.97
CA ASP A 94 12.65 38.28 10.96
C ASP A 94 11.63 37.17 11.18
N PRO A 95 10.70 37.31 12.14
CA PRO A 95 9.69 36.26 12.42
C PRO A 95 8.89 35.80 11.18
N ILE A 96 8.72 36.67 10.22
CA ILE A 96 8.00 36.39 8.97
C ILE A 96 8.78 35.38 8.10
N GLU A 97 10.11 35.54 8.05
CA GLU A 97 10.97 34.63 7.27
C GLU A 97 10.99 33.23 7.87
N ILE A 98 11.09 33.14 9.20
CA ILE A 98 11.02 31.88 9.93
C ILE A 98 9.69 31.16 9.68
N ILE A 99 8.58 31.87 9.75
CA ILE A 99 7.24 31.31 9.51
C ILE A 99 7.11 30.77 8.08
N SER A 100 7.59 31.54 7.08
CA SER A 100 7.53 31.11 5.69
C SER A 100 8.38 29.87 5.44
N TYR A 101 9.55 29.78 6.09
CA TYR A 101 10.41 28.60 6.03
C TYR A 101 9.73 27.36 6.58
N TYR A 102 9.19 27.41 7.80
CA TYR A 102 8.48 26.27 8.39
C TYR A 102 7.23 25.86 7.60
N ARG A 103 6.48 26.82 7.08
CA ARG A 103 5.35 26.53 6.20
C ARG A 103 5.74 25.73 4.98
N ASN A 104 6.79 26.15 4.27
CA ASN A 104 7.30 25.45 3.09
C ASN A 104 7.88 24.10 3.45
N LEU A 105 8.52 23.96 4.60
CA LEU A 105 9.05 22.71 5.11
C LEU A 105 7.92 21.70 5.38
N PHE A 106 6.88 22.08 6.11
CA PHE A 106 5.72 21.22 6.38
C PHE A 106 5.00 20.84 5.09
N PHE A 107 4.83 21.77 4.16
CA PHE A 107 4.25 21.48 2.85
C PHE A 107 5.06 20.43 2.08
N SER A 108 6.38 20.59 2.03
CA SER A 108 7.27 19.62 1.39
C SER A 108 7.20 18.24 2.05
N MET A 109 7.13 18.17 3.38
CA MET A 109 6.96 16.91 4.12
C MET A 109 5.66 16.19 3.73
N ILE A 110 4.55 16.92 3.62
CA ILE A 110 3.27 16.35 3.21
C ILE A 110 3.33 15.78 1.79
N LEU A 111 3.96 16.50 0.85
CA LEU A 111 4.12 16.04 -0.53
C LEU A 111 4.96 14.76 -0.62
N ILE A 112 6.10 14.74 0.06
CA ILE A 112 7.00 13.59 0.11
C ILE A 112 6.28 12.39 0.72
N GLN A 113 5.63 12.59 1.86
CA GLN A 113 4.86 11.56 2.56
C GLN A 113 3.72 11.01 1.69
N GLY A 114 2.97 11.88 1.02
CA GLY A 114 1.90 11.48 0.10
C GLY A 114 2.40 10.64 -1.07
N LEU A 115 3.53 11.05 -1.66
CA LEU A 115 4.15 10.31 -2.76
C LEU A 115 4.56 8.89 -2.33
N PHE A 116 5.33 8.78 -1.24
CA PHE A 116 5.85 7.48 -0.80
C PHE A 116 4.76 6.57 -0.25
N ASN A 117 3.85 7.07 0.59
CA ASN A 117 2.75 6.26 1.11
C ASN A 117 1.83 5.76 -0.01
N GLY A 118 1.58 6.57 -1.03
CA GLY A 118 0.80 6.16 -2.19
C GLY A 118 1.47 5.06 -2.99
N MET A 119 2.78 5.17 -3.23
CA MET A 119 3.54 4.11 -3.91
C MET A 119 3.50 2.79 -3.12
N ILE A 120 3.71 2.86 -1.80
CA ILE A 120 3.66 1.69 -0.91
C ILE A 120 2.26 1.06 -0.91
N ALA A 121 1.21 1.88 -0.77
CA ALA A 121 -0.17 1.41 -0.78
C ALA A 121 -0.52 0.68 -2.08
N GLY A 122 -0.14 1.21 -3.23
CA GLY A 122 -0.38 0.58 -4.53
C GLY A 122 0.44 -0.68 -4.74
N GLN A 123 1.71 -0.70 -4.30
CA GLN A 123 2.54 -1.89 -4.37
C GLN A 123 1.98 -3.03 -3.52
N ILE A 124 1.46 -2.73 -2.33
CA ILE A 124 0.90 -3.73 -1.42
C ILE A 124 -0.47 -4.20 -1.91
N SER A 125 -1.36 -3.29 -2.33
CA SER A 125 -2.74 -3.64 -2.70
C SER A 125 -2.86 -4.33 -4.06
N GLU A 126 -2.06 -3.91 -5.03
CA GLU A 126 -2.19 -4.33 -6.42
C GLU A 126 -0.95 -5.05 -6.98
N GLY A 127 0.14 -5.11 -6.18
CA GLY A 127 1.39 -5.74 -6.57
C GLY A 127 2.13 -5.03 -7.70
N SER A 128 1.79 -3.77 -7.99
CA SER A 128 2.34 -2.99 -9.10
C SER A 128 2.70 -1.57 -8.67
N THR A 129 3.93 -1.15 -8.95
CA THR A 129 4.40 0.22 -8.71
C THR A 129 3.68 1.25 -9.57
N VAL A 130 3.25 0.87 -10.77
CA VAL A 130 2.49 1.75 -11.67
C VAL A 130 1.12 2.08 -11.08
N MET A 131 0.47 1.10 -10.45
CA MET A 131 -0.79 1.33 -9.72
C MET A 131 -0.58 2.19 -8.47
N GLY A 132 0.60 2.10 -7.86
CA GLY A 132 1.03 2.98 -6.76
C GLY A 132 1.01 4.46 -7.13
N LEU A 133 1.30 4.80 -8.38
CA LEU A 133 1.26 6.19 -8.84
C LEU A 133 -0.14 6.81 -8.76
N LYS A 134 -1.20 6.02 -8.98
CA LYS A 134 -2.59 6.49 -8.81
C LYS A 134 -2.90 6.82 -7.35
N HIS A 135 -2.48 5.95 -6.43
CA HIS A 135 -2.63 6.18 -4.99
C HIS A 135 -1.80 7.38 -4.52
N SER A 136 -0.57 7.54 -5.04
CA SER A 136 0.27 8.71 -4.77
C SER A 136 -0.39 10.01 -5.25
N ALA A 137 -0.98 10.02 -6.44
CA ALA A 137 -1.69 11.19 -6.95
C ALA A 137 -2.87 11.59 -6.02
N ILE A 138 -3.63 10.61 -5.54
CA ILE A 138 -4.74 10.86 -4.59
C ILE A 138 -4.19 11.47 -3.29
N PHE A 139 -3.14 10.89 -2.69
CA PHE A 139 -2.56 11.39 -1.45
C PHE A 139 -1.97 12.79 -1.61
N VAL A 140 -1.27 13.06 -2.71
CA VAL A 140 -0.71 14.37 -3.01
C VAL A 140 -1.84 15.42 -3.17
N ILE A 141 -2.91 15.09 -3.92
CA ILE A 141 -4.05 16.01 -4.08
C ILE A 141 -4.70 16.32 -2.73
N VAL A 142 -4.97 15.29 -1.92
CA VAL A 142 -5.54 15.48 -0.57
C VAL A 142 -4.58 16.30 0.30
N GLY A 143 -3.29 16.01 0.24
CA GLY A 143 -2.25 16.75 0.97
C GLY A 143 -2.22 18.23 0.59
N VAL A 144 -2.25 18.54 -0.70
CA VAL A 144 -2.29 19.92 -1.22
C VAL A 144 -3.58 20.63 -0.78
N MET A 145 -4.74 19.97 -0.88
CA MET A 145 -6.01 20.56 -0.45
C MET A 145 -6.01 20.91 1.04
N VAL A 146 -5.56 19.98 1.89
CA VAL A 146 -5.48 20.23 3.34
C VAL A 146 -4.45 21.32 3.65
N SER A 147 -3.31 21.30 2.98
CA SER A 147 -2.30 22.35 3.14
C SER A 147 -2.84 23.71 2.75
N TRP A 148 -3.56 23.81 1.66
CA TRP A 148 -4.17 25.08 1.23
C TRP A 148 -5.23 25.58 2.22
N LEU A 149 -6.00 24.67 2.83
CA LEU A 149 -7.08 25.05 3.76
C LEU A 149 -6.57 25.44 5.17
N PHE A 150 -5.49 24.81 5.64
CA PHE A 150 -5.05 24.90 7.04
C PHE A 150 -3.67 25.54 7.21
N ILE A 151 -2.85 25.56 6.17
CA ILE A 151 -1.45 25.99 6.21
C ILE A 151 -1.26 27.34 5.51
N PHE A 152 -1.99 27.59 4.43
CA PHE A 152 -1.99 28.86 3.69
C PHE A 152 -3.25 29.65 3.97
#